data_a26ebb61395b0546904de6e6518d38b1
#
_entry.id   a26ebb61395b0546904de6e6518d38b1
#
_cell.length_a   1.000
_cell.length_b   1.000
_cell.length_c   1.000
_cell.angle_alpha   90.00
_cell.angle_beta   90.00
_cell.angle_gamma   90.00
#
_symmetry.space_group_name_H-M   'P 1'
#
loop_
_entity.id
_entity.type
_entity.pdbx_description
1 polymer ?
#
loop_
_entity_poly.entity_id
_entity_poly.type
_entity_poly.pdbx_seq_one_letter_code
_entity_poly.pdbx_strand_id
1 'polypeptide(L)'
;MLSSCGIALEDKPRNLSAELPDTLIEGAITTTEAPSILETVQIFLAKDSEEGSMFLETVEREIEPDGSVKPILEQILNGPTADEQERGLVSPFAEGSSLVGTTLEGSTLLVHLDTLDGFPTDDSASNQLAFAMLVCTSTELLTGIEIKQVLVLLERDDQTTAVNAPVSDGEPPADGEAVRCSNYITYMQD
;
A
#
# COMPACT_ATOMS: atom_id res chain seq x y z
N MET A 1 21.74 -16.21 56.81
CA MET A 1 21.95 -17.33 55.87
C MET A 1 20.92 -17.24 54.81
N LEU A 2 21.28 -16.75 53.62
CA LEU A 2 20.42 -16.67 52.47
C LEU A 2 20.66 -17.90 51.61
N SER A 3 19.66 -18.78 51.51
CA SER A 3 19.69 -19.97 50.67
C SER A 3 19.33 -19.57 49.25
N SER A 4 20.31 -19.54 48.35
CA SER A 4 20.11 -19.33 46.93
C SER A 4 19.64 -20.64 46.29
N CYS A 5 18.40 -20.67 45.79
CA CYS A 5 17.94 -21.75 44.92
C CYS A 5 18.59 -21.55 43.54
N GLY A 6 19.70 -22.23 43.31
CA GLY A 6 20.31 -22.31 41.98
C GLY A 6 19.53 -23.25 41.09
N ILE A 7 19.02 -22.71 39.96
CA ILE A 7 18.51 -23.53 38.85
C ILE A 7 19.72 -24.08 38.10
N ALA A 8 19.84 -25.40 38.03
CA ALA A 8 20.90 -26.06 37.27
C ALA A 8 20.72 -25.75 35.78
N LEU A 9 21.69 -25.05 35.18
CA LEU A 9 21.78 -24.88 33.72
C LEU A 9 22.25 -26.19 33.12
N GLU A 10 21.47 -26.75 32.22
CA GLU A 10 21.87 -27.89 31.41
C GLU A 10 22.75 -27.41 30.24
N ASP A 11 23.96 -27.96 30.17
CA ASP A 11 24.97 -27.58 29.16
C ASP A 11 24.70 -28.14 27.74
N LYS A 12 23.63 -28.90 27.55
CA LYS A 12 23.26 -29.50 26.26
C LYS A 12 21.77 -29.41 26.02
N PRO A 13 21.35 -29.04 24.79
CA PRO A 13 19.93 -29.07 24.45
C PRO A 13 19.41 -30.52 24.51
N ARG A 14 18.30 -30.73 25.22
CA ARG A 14 17.57 -32.00 25.25
C ARG A 14 16.83 -32.22 23.92
N ASN A 15 16.88 -33.43 23.41
CA ASN A 15 15.99 -33.84 22.33
C ASN A 15 14.60 -34.14 22.91
N LEU A 16 13.72 -33.18 22.86
CA LEU A 16 12.35 -33.27 23.39
C LEU A 16 11.48 -34.27 22.61
N SER A 17 11.87 -34.63 21.39
CA SER A 17 11.10 -35.60 20.56
C SER A 17 11.11 -37.01 21.14
N ALA A 18 12.07 -37.35 22.01
CA ALA A 18 12.18 -38.66 22.62
C ALA A 18 11.33 -38.83 23.92
N GLU A 19 10.83 -37.71 24.45
CA GLU A 19 10.05 -37.70 25.70
C GLU A 19 8.56 -37.39 25.50
N LEU A 20 8.14 -37.12 24.24
CA LEU A 20 6.74 -36.85 23.90
C LEU A 20 5.98 -38.18 23.72
N PRO A 21 4.80 -38.34 24.34
CA PRO A 21 3.93 -39.48 24.07
C PRO A 21 3.59 -39.57 22.57
N ASP A 22 3.57 -40.79 22.00
CA ASP A 22 3.25 -41.05 20.58
C ASP A 22 1.96 -40.41 20.13
N THR A 23 0.99 -40.22 21.03
CA THR A 23 -0.28 -39.53 20.77
C THR A 23 -0.16 -38.04 20.47
N LEU A 24 0.98 -37.42 20.80
CA LEU A 24 1.26 -36.01 20.47
C LEU A 24 2.07 -35.88 19.17
N ILE A 25 2.63 -36.98 18.68
CA ILE A 25 3.40 -37.00 17.44
C ILE A 25 2.48 -37.26 16.23
N GLU A 26 1.38 -38.03 16.43
CA GLU A 26 0.36 -38.30 15.39
C GLU A 26 -0.79 -37.28 15.39
N GLY A 27 -0.86 -36.39 16.37
CA GLY A 27 -1.77 -35.24 16.34
C GLY A 27 -1.31 -34.30 15.28
N ALA A 28 -2.01 -34.32 14.13
CA ALA A 28 -1.84 -33.37 13.04
C ALA A 28 -1.36 -32.01 13.58
N ILE A 29 -0.24 -31.52 13.09
CA ILE A 29 0.01 -30.10 13.01
C ILE A 29 -1.04 -29.58 12.02
N THR A 30 -2.28 -29.47 12.50
CA THR A 30 -3.20 -28.53 11.92
C THR A 30 -2.54 -27.21 12.29
N THR A 31 -1.76 -26.66 11.40
CA THR A 31 -1.43 -25.25 11.44
C THR A 31 -2.79 -24.57 11.39
N THR A 32 -3.37 -24.30 12.56
CA THR A 32 -4.47 -23.35 12.65
C THR A 32 -3.79 -22.04 12.27
N GLU A 33 -3.93 -21.69 11.00
CA GLU A 33 -3.62 -20.35 10.52
C GLU A 33 -4.33 -19.42 11.49
N ALA A 34 -3.56 -18.59 12.19
CA ALA A 34 -4.14 -17.61 13.08
C ALA A 34 -5.12 -16.81 12.23
N PRO A 35 -6.36 -16.54 12.71
CA PRO A 35 -7.30 -15.77 11.92
C PRO A 35 -6.61 -14.45 11.55
N SER A 36 -6.41 -14.23 10.24
CA SER A 36 -5.91 -12.96 9.75
C SER A 36 -6.95 -11.89 10.13
N ILE A 37 -6.51 -10.88 10.85
CA ILE A 37 -7.38 -9.74 11.19
C ILE A 37 -7.42 -8.89 9.93
N LEU A 38 -8.52 -8.97 9.18
CA LEU A 38 -8.75 -8.08 8.04
C LEU A 38 -9.23 -6.72 8.54
N GLU A 39 -8.73 -5.67 7.90
CA GLU A 39 -9.16 -4.29 8.09
C GLU A 39 -9.82 -3.78 6.81
N THR A 40 -10.97 -3.10 6.96
CA THR A 40 -11.63 -2.44 5.84
C THR A 40 -11.06 -1.04 5.67
N VAL A 41 -10.53 -0.77 4.50
CA VAL A 41 -9.96 0.53 4.12
C VAL A 41 -10.68 1.07 2.89
N GLN A 42 -10.58 2.38 2.68
CA GLN A 42 -11.11 3.04 1.49
C GLN A 42 -9.96 3.46 0.58
N ILE A 43 -10.17 3.30 -0.72
CA ILE A 43 -9.26 3.77 -1.76
C ILE A 43 -10.03 4.49 -2.85
N PHE A 44 -9.36 5.35 -3.61
CA PHE A 44 -9.90 5.90 -4.84
C PHE A 44 -9.52 5.04 -6.04
N LEU A 45 -10.50 4.74 -6.88
CA LEU A 45 -10.33 4.23 -8.23
C LEU A 45 -10.92 5.20 -9.25
N ALA A 46 -10.43 5.14 -10.47
CA ALA A 46 -10.94 5.95 -11.56
C ALA A 46 -12.26 5.39 -12.08
N LYS A 47 -13.18 6.28 -12.43
CA LYS A 47 -14.44 5.94 -13.07
C LYS A 47 -14.68 6.82 -14.28
N ASP A 48 -15.16 6.22 -15.36
CA ASP A 48 -15.60 6.94 -16.53
C ASP A 48 -17.00 7.53 -16.30
N SER A 49 -17.16 8.80 -16.58
CA SER A 49 -18.46 9.45 -16.58
C SER A 49 -19.19 9.21 -17.91
N GLU A 50 -20.53 9.32 -17.89
CA GLU A 50 -21.33 9.25 -19.14
C GLU A 50 -20.94 10.33 -20.18
N GLU A 51 -20.24 11.37 -19.75
CA GLU A 51 -19.75 12.47 -20.59
C GLU A 51 -18.33 12.24 -21.13
N GLY A 52 -17.69 11.12 -20.75
CA GLY A 52 -16.32 10.75 -21.17
C GLY A 52 -15.23 11.47 -20.39
N SER A 53 -15.54 12.04 -19.22
CA SER A 53 -14.55 12.55 -18.28
C SER A 53 -14.28 11.51 -17.19
N MET A 54 -13.04 11.46 -16.71
CA MET A 54 -12.64 10.56 -15.63
C MET A 54 -12.72 11.28 -14.28
N PHE A 55 -13.18 10.57 -13.23
CA PHE A 55 -13.20 11.06 -11.87
C PHE A 55 -12.83 9.95 -10.88
N LEU A 56 -12.54 10.31 -9.64
CA LEU A 56 -12.22 9.38 -8.57
C LEU A 56 -13.49 8.98 -7.82
N GLU A 57 -13.73 7.67 -7.72
CA GLU A 57 -14.81 7.08 -6.90
C GLU A 57 -14.18 6.27 -5.74
N THR A 58 -14.73 6.43 -4.55
CA THR A 58 -14.30 5.69 -3.36
C THR A 58 -14.83 4.26 -3.41
N VAL A 59 -13.95 3.30 -3.16
CA VAL A 59 -14.28 1.89 -3.00
C VAL A 59 -13.69 1.33 -1.71
N GLU A 60 -14.28 0.28 -1.17
CA GLU A 60 -13.82 -0.40 0.04
C GLU A 60 -12.95 -1.61 -0.33
N ARG A 61 -11.94 -1.88 0.49
CA ARG A 61 -11.04 -3.03 0.40
C ARG A 61 -10.82 -3.66 1.75
N GLU A 62 -10.75 -4.99 1.77
CA GLU A 62 -10.26 -5.72 2.92
C GLU A 62 -8.77 -6.00 2.71
N ILE A 63 -7.95 -5.63 3.69
CA ILE A 63 -6.50 -5.83 3.68
C ILE A 63 -6.04 -6.53 4.95
N GLU A 64 -4.90 -7.19 4.87
CA GLU A 64 -4.14 -7.61 6.03
C GLU A 64 -3.17 -6.48 6.41
N PRO A 65 -3.40 -5.79 7.56
CA PRO A 65 -2.54 -4.68 7.95
C PRO A 65 -1.15 -5.19 8.36
N ASP A 66 -0.11 -4.54 7.87
CA ASP A 66 1.29 -4.80 8.25
C ASP A 66 1.90 -3.66 9.08
N GLY A 67 1.07 -2.68 9.45
CA GLY A 67 1.49 -1.47 10.17
C GLY A 67 2.05 -0.37 9.27
N SER A 68 2.03 -0.56 7.94
CA SER A 68 2.41 0.43 6.95
C SER A 68 1.24 0.82 6.04
N VAL A 69 1.43 1.85 5.21
CA VAL A 69 0.45 2.28 4.20
C VAL A 69 0.53 1.42 2.93
N LYS A 70 1.60 0.64 2.78
CA LYS A 70 1.87 -0.14 1.57
C LYS A 70 0.71 -1.05 1.15
N PRO A 71 0.12 -1.90 2.01
CA PRO A 71 -0.99 -2.78 1.62
C PRO A 71 -2.19 -2.04 1.05
N ILE A 72 -2.44 -0.82 1.52
CA ILE A 72 -3.54 0.02 1.04
C ILE A 72 -3.25 0.51 -0.38
N LEU A 73 -2.05 1.03 -0.62
CA LEU A 73 -1.67 1.53 -1.93
C LEU A 73 -1.54 0.39 -2.97
N GLU A 74 -1.17 -0.81 -2.55
CA GLU A 74 -1.16 -1.98 -3.43
C GLU A 74 -2.55 -2.33 -3.97
N GLN A 75 -3.64 -2.05 -3.21
CA GLN A 75 -4.99 -2.24 -3.72
C GLN A 75 -5.32 -1.31 -4.89
N ILE A 76 -4.72 -0.11 -4.93
CA ILE A 76 -4.85 0.81 -6.07
C ILE A 76 -4.15 0.23 -7.31
N LEU A 77 -2.93 -0.29 -7.12
CA LEU A 77 -2.13 -0.87 -8.20
C LEU A 77 -2.74 -2.17 -8.75
N ASN A 78 -3.40 -2.95 -7.88
CA ASN A 78 -4.15 -4.15 -8.28
C ASN A 78 -5.37 -3.82 -9.16
N GLY A 79 -5.83 -2.57 -9.12
CA GLY A 79 -6.94 -2.10 -9.91
C GLY A 79 -8.32 -2.59 -9.44
N PRO A 80 -9.37 -2.39 -10.26
CA PRO A 80 -10.72 -2.75 -9.93
C PRO A 80 -10.97 -4.27 -10.02
N THR A 81 -11.81 -4.78 -9.15
CA THR A 81 -12.36 -6.13 -9.23
C THR A 81 -13.28 -6.29 -10.44
N ALA A 82 -13.65 -7.52 -10.80
CA ALA A 82 -14.58 -7.78 -11.92
C ALA A 82 -15.92 -7.05 -11.74
N ASP A 83 -16.50 -7.09 -10.54
CA ASP A 83 -17.77 -6.40 -10.23
C ASP A 83 -17.63 -4.87 -10.32
N GLU A 84 -16.46 -4.34 -10.00
CA GLU A 84 -16.17 -2.90 -10.12
C GLU A 84 -15.97 -2.48 -11.58
N GLN A 85 -15.32 -3.32 -12.38
CA GLN A 85 -15.20 -3.11 -13.83
C GLN A 85 -16.59 -3.08 -14.50
N GLU A 86 -17.52 -3.95 -14.08
CA GLU A 86 -18.91 -3.93 -14.57
C GLU A 86 -19.64 -2.62 -14.18
N ARG A 87 -19.21 -1.96 -13.11
CA ARG A 87 -19.72 -0.64 -12.69
C ARG A 87 -19.01 0.54 -13.36
N GLY A 88 -18.07 0.27 -14.27
CA GLY A 88 -17.31 1.26 -15.01
C GLY A 88 -16.08 1.82 -14.29
N LEU A 89 -15.61 1.14 -13.20
CA LEU A 89 -14.34 1.51 -12.60
C LEU A 89 -13.18 0.97 -13.43
N VAL A 90 -12.13 1.77 -13.54
CA VAL A 90 -10.94 1.46 -14.32
C VAL A 90 -9.68 1.81 -13.53
N SER A 91 -8.56 1.28 -13.97
CA SER A 91 -7.24 1.65 -13.46
C SER A 91 -6.32 2.01 -14.63
N PRO A 92 -5.57 3.09 -14.52
CA PRO A 92 -4.55 3.43 -15.48
C PRO A 92 -3.25 2.62 -15.30
N PHE A 93 -3.10 1.90 -14.18
CA PHE A 93 -1.91 1.10 -13.92
C PHE A 93 -1.88 -0.18 -14.74
N ALA A 94 -0.69 -0.58 -15.19
CA ALA A 94 -0.50 -1.88 -15.82
C ALA A 94 -0.64 -3.02 -14.81
N GLU A 95 -1.08 -4.19 -15.28
CA GLU A 95 -1.10 -5.39 -14.45
C GLU A 95 0.30 -5.71 -13.88
N GLY A 96 0.35 -6.08 -12.60
CA GLY A 96 1.59 -6.45 -11.93
C GLY A 96 2.42 -5.27 -11.44
N SER A 97 1.89 -4.05 -11.48
CA SER A 97 2.50 -2.90 -10.81
C SER A 97 2.63 -3.16 -9.31
N SER A 98 3.76 -2.80 -8.72
CA SER A 98 4.05 -3.05 -7.31
C SER A 98 4.82 -1.90 -6.67
N LEU A 99 4.76 -1.83 -5.34
CA LEU A 99 5.53 -0.90 -4.52
C LEU A 99 6.69 -1.62 -3.84
N VAL A 100 7.84 -0.99 -3.75
CA VAL A 100 8.94 -1.44 -2.88
C VAL A 100 8.54 -1.24 -1.42
N GLY A 101 8.07 -0.04 -1.07
CA GLY A 101 7.67 0.29 0.28
C GLY A 101 7.08 1.67 0.43
N THR A 102 6.73 2.00 1.67
CA THR A 102 6.29 3.34 2.05
C THR A 102 6.99 3.79 3.32
N THR A 103 7.31 5.08 3.43
CA THR A 103 7.90 5.69 4.64
C THR A 103 7.19 7.00 4.93
N LEU A 104 6.86 7.27 6.19
CA LEU A 104 6.26 8.53 6.61
C LEU A 104 7.33 9.44 7.22
N GLU A 105 7.55 10.60 6.62
CA GLU A 105 8.43 11.65 7.13
C GLU A 105 7.62 12.89 7.50
N GLY A 106 7.36 13.07 8.79
CA GLY A 106 6.46 14.12 9.27
C GLY A 106 5.05 13.90 8.74
N SER A 107 4.58 14.75 7.83
CA SER A 107 3.29 14.61 7.13
C SER A 107 3.44 14.32 5.63
N THR A 108 4.65 13.93 5.21
CA THR A 108 4.94 13.52 3.83
C THR A 108 5.04 12.01 3.75
N LEU A 109 4.22 11.39 2.94
CA LEU A 109 4.34 9.97 2.61
C LEU A 109 5.33 9.81 1.46
N LEU A 110 6.40 9.07 1.70
CA LEU A 110 7.33 8.64 0.66
C LEU A 110 6.84 7.30 0.11
N VAL A 111 6.63 7.23 -1.19
CA VAL A 111 6.22 6.00 -1.90
C VAL A 111 7.40 5.54 -2.74
N HIS A 112 7.94 4.37 -2.40
CA HIS A 112 9.14 3.82 -3.02
C HIS A 112 8.77 2.83 -4.13
N LEU A 113 9.26 3.06 -5.33
CA LEU A 113 9.09 2.23 -6.53
C LEU A 113 10.46 1.75 -7.03
N ASP A 114 10.52 0.57 -7.58
CA ASP A 114 11.70 0.06 -8.32
C ASP A 114 11.65 0.40 -9.81
N THR A 115 10.45 0.62 -10.34
CA THR A 115 10.20 0.96 -11.74
C THR A 115 8.96 1.84 -11.88
N LEU A 116 8.89 2.57 -12.98
CA LEU A 116 7.70 3.28 -13.44
C LEU A 116 6.95 2.54 -14.56
N ASP A 117 7.35 1.32 -14.90
CA ASP A 117 6.78 0.57 -16.02
C ASP A 117 5.28 0.29 -15.83
N GLY A 118 4.78 0.32 -14.59
CA GLY A 118 3.37 0.22 -14.26
C GLY A 118 2.57 1.50 -14.41
N PHE A 119 3.23 2.65 -14.60
CA PHE A 119 2.57 3.94 -14.80
C PHE A 119 2.36 4.23 -16.27
N PRO A 120 1.23 4.86 -16.66
CA PRO A 120 1.01 5.26 -18.05
C PRO A 120 2.02 6.35 -18.45
N THR A 121 2.76 6.11 -19.52
CA THR A 121 3.76 7.05 -20.03
C THR A 121 3.31 7.73 -21.33
N ASP A 122 2.35 7.14 -22.03
CA ASP A 122 1.94 7.54 -23.37
C ASP A 122 0.83 8.58 -23.38
N ASP A 123 0.09 8.70 -22.26
CA ASP A 123 -1.02 9.63 -22.09
C ASP A 123 -0.87 10.43 -20.80
N SER A 124 -0.73 11.74 -20.93
CA SER A 124 -0.54 12.63 -19.79
C SER A 124 -1.76 12.64 -18.84
N ALA A 125 -2.98 12.50 -19.35
CA ALA A 125 -4.19 12.47 -18.53
C ALA A 125 -4.27 11.17 -17.72
N SER A 126 -3.98 10.03 -18.33
CA SER A 126 -3.92 8.74 -17.61
C SER A 126 -2.80 8.73 -16.56
N ASN A 127 -1.66 9.36 -16.86
CA ASN A 127 -0.57 9.48 -15.89
C ASN A 127 -0.97 10.39 -14.70
N GLN A 128 -1.58 11.53 -14.96
CA GLN A 128 -2.14 12.39 -13.92
C GLN A 128 -3.16 11.65 -13.04
N LEU A 129 -4.04 10.87 -13.67
CA LEU A 129 -5.05 10.06 -12.98
C LEU A 129 -4.42 8.99 -12.07
N ALA A 130 -3.34 8.32 -12.53
CA ALA A 130 -2.59 7.37 -11.71
C ALA A 130 -2.03 8.02 -10.44
N PHE A 131 -1.41 9.19 -10.58
CA PHE A 131 -0.93 9.95 -9.43
C PHE A 131 -2.09 10.45 -8.56
N ALA A 132 -3.20 10.91 -9.13
CA ALA A 132 -4.39 11.33 -8.38
C ALA A 132 -4.92 10.20 -7.48
N MET A 133 -5.02 8.98 -7.99
CA MET A 133 -5.46 7.81 -7.21
C MET A 133 -4.55 7.56 -6.00
N LEU A 134 -3.22 7.54 -6.20
CA LEU A 134 -2.26 7.34 -5.12
C LEU A 134 -2.27 8.48 -4.11
N VAL A 135 -2.21 9.72 -4.59
CA VAL A 135 -2.07 10.92 -3.75
C VAL A 135 -3.35 11.17 -2.96
N CYS A 136 -4.52 11.19 -3.63
CA CYS A 136 -5.77 11.47 -2.95
C CYS A 136 -6.18 10.35 -1.99
N THR A 137 -5.94 9.09 -2.30
CA THR A 137 -6.14 8.01 -1.33
C THR A 137 -5.29 8.25 -0.08
N SER A 138 -4.01 8.58 -0.26
CA SER A 138 -3.09 8.78 0.86
C SER A 138 -3.45 9.97 1.74
N THR A 139 -3.93 11.08 1.15
CA THR A 139 -4.14 12.34 1.88
C THR A 139 -5.55 12.54 2.38
N GLU A 140 -6.57 11.91 1.75
CA GLU A 140 -7.97 12.17 2.05
C GLU A 140 -8.67 10.98 2.74
N LEU A 141 -8.25 9.73 2.45
CA LEU A 141 -8.97 8.55 2.93
C LEU A 141 -8.29 7.83 4.09
N LEU A 142 -6.98 8.00 4.30
CA LEU A 142 -6.28 7.35 5.40
C LEU A 142 -6.57 8.04 6.72
N THR A 143 -7.27 7.33 7.61
CA THR A 143 -7.63 7.81 8.94
C THR A 143 -6.59 7.40 9.98
N GLY A 144 -6.39 8.25 11.00
CA GLY A 144 -5.45 7.95 12.09
C GLY A 144 -3.98 8.30 11.80
N ILE A 145 -3.65 8.66 10.57
CA ILE A 145 -2.31 9.11 10.13
C ILE A 145 -2.49 10.46 9.42
N GLU A 146 -1.73 11.47 9.83
CA GLU A 146 -1.80 12.79 9.19
C GLU A 146 -0.84 12.84 8.00
N ILE A 147 -1.33 12.50 6.80
CA ILE A 147 -0.59 12.63 5.54
C ILE A 147 -1.15 13.84 4.78
N LYS A 148 -0.29 14.83 4.50
CA LYS A 148 -0.67 16.05 3.78
C LYS A 148 -0.21 16.08 2.34
N GLN A 149 0.81 15.29 2.02
CA GLN A 149 1.43 15.26 0.70
C GLN A 149 2.16 13.95 0.47
N VAL A 150 2.39 13.64 -0.77
CA VAL A 150 3.05 12.41 -1.24
C VAL A 150 4.25 12.77 -2.11
N LEU A 151 5.37 12.10 -1.90
CA LEU A 151 6.53 12.14 -2.76
C LEU A 151 6.81 10.73 -3.27
N VAL A 152 6.81 10.57 -4.58
CA VAL A 152 7.15 9.29 -5.21
C VAL A 152 8.65 9.25 -5.48
N LEU A 153 9.28 8.17 -5.06
CA LEU A 153 10.71 7.93 -5.18
C LEU A 153 10.96 6.69 -6.04
N LEU A 154 11.87 6.81 -6.98
CA LEU A 154 12.34 5.69 -7.79
C LEU A 154 13.69 5.21 -7.25
N GLU A 155 13.76 3.94 -6.92
CA GLU A 155 14.96 3.29 -6.41
C GLU A 155 15.59 2.44 -7.51
N ARG A 156 16.79 2.83 -7.97
CA ARG A 156 17.57 2.08 -8.96
C ARG A 156 19.05 2.10 -8.59
N ASP A 157 19.71 0.94 -8.66
CA ASP A 157 21.16 0.82 -8.53
C ASP A 157 21.74 1.56 -7.30
N ASP A 158 21.12 1.39 -6.14
CA ASP A 158 21.45 2.07 -4.88
C ASP A 158 21.28 3.61 -4.92
N GLN A 159 20.56 4.13 -5.89
CA GLN A 159 20.21 5.55 -5.99
C GLN A 159 18.70 5.76 -5.85
N THR A 160 18.33 6.76 -5.08
CA THR A 160 16.93 7.19 -4.92
C THR A 160 16.76 8.52 -5.64
N THR A 161 15.79 8.57 -6.55
CA THR A 161 15.47 9.77 -7.32
C THR A 161 14.01 10.12 -7.14
N ALA A 162 13.70 11.38 -6.85
CA ALA A 162 12.32 11.84 -6.79
C ALA A 162 11.70 11.87 -8.19
N VAL A 163 10.46 11.39 -8.28
CA VAL A 163 9.66 11.40 -9.50
C VAL A 163 8.88 12.71 -9.57
N ASN A 164 8.99 13.42 -10.68
CA ASN A 164 8.18 14.61 -10.92
C ASN A 164 6.75 14.18 -11.28
N ALA A 165 5.86 14.24 -10.29
CA ALA A 165 4.47 13.86 -10.47
C ALA A 165 3.74 14.86 -11.39
N PRO A 166 3.10 14.42 -12.48
CA PRO A 166 2.28 15.30 -13.29
C PRO A 166 1.02 15.71 -12.53
N VAL A 167 0.67 16.97 -12.60
CA VAL A 167 -0.51 17.53 -11.91
C VAL A 167 -1.56 17.99 -12.93
N SER A 168 -2.83 17.89 -12.57
CA SER A 168 -3.94 18.38 -13.40
C SER A 168 -4.35 19.82 -13.04
N ASP A 169 -4.10 20.23 -11.80
CA ASP A 169 -4.52 21.51 -11.25
C ASP A 169 -3.37 22.26 -10.58
N GLY A 170 -3.39 23.56 -10.75
CA GLY A 170 -2.42 24.46 -10.15
C GLY A 170 -1.09 24.51 -10.92
N GLU A 171 -0.10 25.12 -10.29
CA GLU A 171 1.27 25.18 -10.80
C GLU A 171 1.98 23.85 -10.53
N PRO A 172 2.66 23.25 -11.52
CA PRO A 172 3.46 22.06 -11.27
C PRO A 172 4.48 22.31 -10.16
N PRO A 173 4.63 21.36 -9.22
CA PRO A 173 5.64 21.47 -8.17
C PRO A 173 7.05 21.53 -8.79
N ALA A 174 8.01 22.07 -8.06
CA ALA A 174 9.40 22.00 -8.47
C ALA A 174 9.89 20.55 -8.49
N ASP A 175 10.98 20.30 -9.20
CA ASP A 175 11.58 18.98 -9.30
C ASP A 175 11.88 18.40 -7.91
N GLY A 176 11.34 17.23 -7.63
CA GLY A 176 11.51 16.53 -6.37
C GLY A 176 10.63 17.04 -5.22
N GLU A 177 9.66 17.89 -5.50
CA GLU A 177 8.67 18.30 -4.50
C GLU A 177 7.49 17.34 -4.41
N ALA A 178 6.91 17.25 -3.20
CA ALA A 178 5.74 16.43 -2.94
C ALA A 178 4.46 17.09 -3.49
N VAL A 179 3.51 16.24 -3.90
CA VAL A 179 2.19 16.65 -4.40
C VAL A 179 1.08 16.38 -3.39
N ARG A 180 -0.06 17.04 -3.55
CA ARG A 180 -1.24 16.97 -2.69
C ARG A 180 -2.48 16.64 -3.53
N CYS A 181 -3.55 16.17 -2.90
CA CYS A 181 -4.80 15.95 -3.61
C CYS A 181 -5.35 17.23 -4.26
N SER A 182 -5.08 18.40 -3.70
CA SER A 182 -5.43 19.69 -4.32
C SER A 182 -4.78 19.94 -5.68
N ASN A 183 -3.77 19.16 -6.07
CA ASN A 183 -3.18 19.20 -7.40
C ASN A 183 -3.95 18.34 -8.42
N TYR A 184 -5.07 17.72 -7.99
CA TYR A 184 -5.88 16.79 -8.79
C TYR A 184 -7.38 17.03 -8.61
N ILE A 185 -7.80 18.27 -8.31
CA ILE A 185 -9.20 18.63 -8.06
C ILE A 185 -10.09 18.32 -9.26
N THR A 186 -9.56 18.43 -10.47
CA THR A 186 -10.27 18.05 -11.72
C THR A 186 -10.85 16.63 -11.66
N TYR A 187 -10.23 15.72 -10.92
CA TYR A 187 -10.71 14.34 -10.80
C TYR A 187 -11.59 14.10 -9.57
N MET A 188 -11.73 15.07 -8.67
CA MET A 188 -12.62 14.95 -7.52
C MET A 188 -14.04 15.35 -7.91
N GLN A 189 -15.03 14.56 -7.50
CA GLN A 189 -16.43 14.96 -7.65
C GLN A 189 -16.82 15.92 -6.54
N ASP A 190 -17.63 16.94 -6.89
CA ASP A 190 -18.30 17.85 -5.95
C ASP A 190 -19.41 17.14 -5.14
#